data_f5cb1adfd00fa15caf66f01eb3c5ec7a
#
_entry.id   f5cb1adfd00fa15caf66f01eb3c5ec7a
#
_cell.length_a   1.000
_cell.length_b   1.000
_cell.length_c   1.000
_cell.angle_alpha   90.00
_cell.angle_beta   90.00
_cell.angle_gamma   90.00
#
_symmetry.space_group_name_H-M   'P 1'
#
loop_
_entity.id
_entity.type
_entity.pdbx_description
1 polymer ?
#
loop_
_entity_poly.entity_id
_entity_poly.type
_entity_poly.pdbx_seq_one_letter_code
_entity_poly.pdbx_strand_id
1 'polypeptide(L)'
;MYLREINNLHAHSHDNRCDIGMNQTKCKDKMRRVLFLLAFIMVSLSVYSRKEIVLKSGTLIPVQSVNTVRATDVKIGQLIPFRVARDVNVNDVTAIPYGTAVYARVNNAKRSSWWGTKGRLGLSITDIVLPDGTVVPLGNGNFEVCGENRTAISVVLFCIVTIPACFISGSRAEIKAGVDYPVNVFSDTTVSVE
;
A
#
# COMPACT_ATOMS: atom_id res chain seq x y z
N MET A 1 -94.31 1.29 9.81
CA MET A 1 -93.10 0.46 10.07
C MET A 1 -92.10 0.40 8.89
N TYR A 2 -92.38 1.09 7.79
CA TYR A 2 -91.63 1.04 6.54
C TYR A 2 -90.62 2.20 6.36
N LEU A 3 -90.73 3.28 7.09
CA LEU A 3 -89.85 4.48 6.94
C LEU A 3 -88.57 4.46 7.79
N ARG A 4 -88.41 3.44 8.67
CA ARG A 4 -87.19 3.31 9.53
C ARG A 4 -86.08 2.54 8.88
N GLU A 5 -86.36 1.69 7.90
CA GLU A 5 -85.38 0.89 7.17
C GLU A 5 -84.70 1.70 6.09
N ILE A 6 -85.35 2.66 5.45
CA ILE A 6 -84.73 3.46 4.36
C ILE A 6 -83.62 4.40 4.87
N ASN A 7 -83.75 4.92 6.11
CA ASN A 7 -82.76 5.80 6.71
C ASN A 7 -81.48 5.06 7.13
N ASN A 8 -81.53 3.76 7.44
CA ASN A 8 -80.33 2.97 7.78
C ASN A 8 -79.55 2.57 6.54
N LEU A 9 -80.19 2.40 5.39
CA LEU A 9 -79.48 2.08 4.12
C LEU A 9 -78.75 3.30 3.56
N HIS A 10 -79.22 4.53 3.80
CA HIS A 10 -78.56 5.75 3.34
C HIS A 10 -77.41 6.16 4.23
N ALA A 11 -77.38 5.81 5.52
CA ALA A 11 -76.30 6.09 6.44
C ALA A 11 -75.05 5.14 6.19
N HIS A 12 -75.36 3.90 5.78
CA HIS A 12 -74.24 2.90 5.51
C HIS A 12 -73.53 3.12 4.16
N SER A 13 -74.17 3.87 3.20
CA SER A 13 -73.58 4.15 1.90
C SER A 13 -72.61 5.34 1.92
N HIS A 14 -72.66 6.22 2.93
CA HIS A 14 -71.82 7.41 3.01
C HIS A 14 -70.51 7.15 3.72
N ASP A 15 -70.41 6.13 4.61
CA ASP A 15 -69.23 5.85 5.39
C ASP A 15 -68.14 5.05 4.59
N ASN A 16 -68.59 4.24 3.62
CA ASN A 16 -67.68 3.47 2.77
C ASN A 16 -66.94 4.30 1.69
N ARG A 17 -67.39 5.55 1.44
CA ARG A 17 -66.76 6.40 0.41
C ARG A 17 -65.59 7.22 0.95
N CYS A 18 -65.53 7.47 2.24
CA CYS A 18 -64.40 8.18 2.88
C CYS A 18 -63.18 7.31 3.14
N ASP A 19 -63.37 6.00 3.41
CA ASP A 19 -62.24 5.09 3.70
C ASP A 19 -61.43 4.69 2.47
N ILE A 20 -62.07 4.65 1.28
CA ILE A 20 -61.38 4.30 0.03
C ILE A 20 -60.45 5.43 -0.41
N GLY A 21 -60.78 6.70 -0.15
CA GLY A 21 -59.95 7.86 -0.50
C GLY A 21 -58.70 8.01 0.37
N MET A 22 -58.82 7.72 1.68
CA MET A 22 -57.70 7.83 2.62
C MET A 22 -56.64 6.73 2.48
N ASN A 23 -57.01 5.54 2.05
CA ASN A 23 -56.06 4.46 1.80
C ASN A 23 -55.26 4.63 0.50
N GLN A 24 -55.82 5.28 -0.49
CA GLN A 24 -55.13 5.52 -1.77
C GLN A 24 -54.01 6.58 -1.64
N THR A 25 -54.22 7.61 -0.83
CA THR A 25 -53.18 8.63 -0.60
C THR A 25 -52.03 8.08 0.24
N LYS A 26 -52.27 7.29 1.29
CA LYS A 26 -51.26 6.62 2.09
C LYS A 26 -50.45 5.58 1.28
N CYS A 27 -51.10 4.89 0.35
CA CYS A 27 -50.42 3.90 -0.52
C CYS A 27 -49.53 4.62 -1.54
N LYS A 28 -49.96 5.75 -2.13
CA LYS A 28 -49.15 6.57 -3.04
C LYS A 28 -47.94 7.17 -2.35
N ASP A 29 -48.07 7.63 -1.11
CA ASP A 29 -46.95 8.21 -0.35
C ASP A 29 -45.92 7.15 0.06
N LYS A 30 -46.34 5.94 0.44
CA LYS A 30 -45.44 4.82 0.68
C LYS A 30 -44.71 4.40 -0.59
N MET A 31 -45.40 4.29 -1.71
CA MET A 31 -44.82 3.92 -2.98
C MET A 31 -43.82 4.99 -3.46
N ARG A 32 -44.12 6.26 -3.27
CA ARG A 32 -43.20 7.38 -3.59
C ARG A 32 -41.94 7.36 -2.72
N ARG A 33 -42.04 7.07 -1.42
CA ARG A 33 -40.89 6.92 -0.53
C ARG A 33 -40.00 5.73 -0.90
N VAL A 34 -40.60 4.60 -1.25
CA VAL A 34 -39.85 3.41 -1.72
C VAL A 34 -39.16 3.70 -3.03
N LEU A 35 -39.80 4.42 -3.96
CA LEU A 35 -39.21 4.82 -5.22
C LEU A 35 -38.00 5.77 -5.03
N PHE A 36 -38.11 6.73 -4.08
CA PHE A 36 -36.98 7.61 -3.73
C PHE A 36 -35.81 6.85 -3.08
N LEU A 37 -36.09 5.88 -2.21
CA LEU A 37 -35.05 5.03 -1.61
C LEU A 37 -34.36 4.15 -2.64
N LEU A 38 -35.11 3.57 -3.59
CA LEU A 38 -34.55 2.80 -4.70
C LEU A 38 -33.70 3.68 -5.62
N ALA A 39 -34.15 4.90 -5.94
CA ALA A 39 -33.39 5.84 -6.75
C ALA A 39 -32.09 6.27 -6.04
N PHE A 40 -32.13 6.48 -4.73
CA PHE A 40 -30.95 6.82 -3.92
C PHE A 40 -29.94 5.68 -3.86
N ILE A 41 -30.39 4.41 -3.76
CA ILE A 41 -29.57 3.21 -3.79
C ILE A 41 -28.92 3.05 -5.18
N MET A 42 -29.65 3.31 -6.26
CA MET A 42 -29.10 3.23 -7.63
C MET A 42 -28.03 4.30 -7.88
N VAL A 43 -28.17 5.50 -7.33
CA VAL A 43 -27.15 6.56 -7.43
C VAL A 43 -25.89 6.22 -6.63
N SER A 44 -26.03 5.57 -5.46
CA SER A 44 -24.88 5.17 -4.64
C SER A 44 -24.05 4.02 -5.23
N LEU A 45 -24.63 3.19 -6.09
CA LEU A 45 -23.93 2.10 -6.79
C LEU A 45 -23.08 2.57 -7.98
N SER A 46 -23.28 3.80 -8.47
CA SER A 46 -22.60 4.32 -9.68
C SER A 46 -21.19 4.88 -9.42
N VAL A 47 -20.73 4.95 -8.17
CA VAL A 47 -19.51 5.69 -7.78
C VAL A 47 -18.25 4.82 -7.79
N TYR A 48 -18.33 3.51 -7.98
CA TYR A 48 -17.16 2.62 -7.98
C TYR A 48 -16.64 2.35 -9.41
N SER A 49 -16.10 3.36 -10.08
CA SER A 49 -15.32 3.15 -11.30
C SER A 49 -13.84 3.05 -10.93
N ARG A 50 -13.32 1.83 -10.74
CA ARG A 50 -11.88 1.59 -10.63
C ARG A 50 -11.27 1.66 -12.03
N LYS A 51 -10.24 2.47 -12.17
CA LYS A 51 -9.46 2.56 -13.41
C LYS A 51 -8.31 1.57 -13.33
N GLU A 52 -8.22 0.66 -14.28
CA GLU A 52 -7.10 -0.27 -14.39
C GLU A 52 -5.97 0.33 -15.23
N ILE A 53 -4.76 0.24 -14.74
CA ILE A 53 -3.55 0.71 -15.42
C ILE A 53 -2.55 -0.44 -15.47
N VAL A 54 -1.92 -0.61 -16.65
CA VAL A 54 -0.85 -1.59 -16.82
C VAL A 54 0.49 -0.94 -16.49
N LEU A 55 1.13 -1.40 -15.44
CA LEU A 55 2.48 -1.07 -15.06
C LEU A 55 3.44 -1.94 -15.88
N LYS A 56 4.19 -1.33 -16.78
CA LYS A 56 5.08 -2.05 -17.70
C LYS A 56 6.33 -2.57 -17.00
N SER A 57 6.79 -3.72 -17.43
CA SER A 57 8.11 -4.26 -17.06
C SER A 57 9.21 -3.22 -17.35
N GLY A 58 10.19 -3.13 -16.45
CA GLY A 58 11.26 -2.14 -16.52
C GLY A 58 10.93 -0.76 -15.94
N THR A 59 9.69 -0.52 -15.50
CA THR A 59 9.34 0.74 -14.80
C THR A 59 10.15 0.85 -13.52
N LEU A 60 10.84 1.99 -13.34
CA LEU A 60 11.67 2.27 -12.16
C LEU A 60 10.81 2.75 -11.01
N ILE A 61 10.97 2.10 -9.86
CA ILE A 61 10.33 2.44 -8.59
C ILE A 61 11.42 2.83 -7.61
N PRO A 62 11.53 4.10 -7.19
CA PRO A 62 12.46 4.50 -6.17
C PRO A 62 11.93 4.09 -4.79
N VAL A 63 12.69 3.28 -4.07
CA VAL A 63 12.38 2.87 -2.70
C VAL A 63 13.41 3.42 -1.73
N GLN A 64 13.01 3.77 -0.53
CA GLN A 64 13.89 4.28 0.52
C GLN A 64 13.69 3.54 1.83
N SER A 65 14.76 3.40 2.60
CA SER A 65 14.67 2.83 3.94
C SER A 65 13.99 3.82 4.90
N VAL A 66 13.07 3.32 5.71
CA VAL A 66 12.40 4.13 6.74
C VAL A 66 13.36 4.51 7.86
N ASN A 67 14.25 3.58 8.24
CA ASN A 67 15.21 3.75 9.32
C ASN A 67 16.63 3.49 8.85
N THR A 68 17.62 4.06 9.54
CA THR A 68 19.01 3.69 9.32
C THR A 68 19.25 2.26 9.81
N VAL A 69 19.72 1.39 8.92
CA VAL A 69 19.92 -0.04 9.16
C VAL A 69 21.43 -0.36 9.08
N ARG A 70 21.95 -0.99 10.12
CA ARG A 70 23.37 -1.41 10.17
C ARG A 70 23.48 -2.93 10.13
N ALA A 71 24.51 -3.42 9.47
CA ALA A 71 24.79 -4.86 9.41
C ALA A 71 25.00 -5.52 10.78
N THR A 72 25.26 -4.71 11.82
CA THR A 72 25.43 -5.21 13.21
C THR A 72 24.10 -5.47 13.92
N ASP A 73 23.03 -4.82 13.49
CA ASP A 73 21.77 -4.72 14.22
C ASP A 73 20.69 -5.64 13.63
N VAL A 74 21.00 -6.30 12.51
CA VAL A 74 20.07 -7.14 11.78
C VAL A 74 20.56 -8.57 11.62
N LYS A 75 19.62 -9.50 11.44
CA LYS A 75 19.89 -10.92 11.18
C LYS A 75 19.51 -11.29 9.76
N ILE A 76 20.19 -12.29 9.19
CA ILE A 76 19.83 -12.87 7.89
C ILE A 76 18.38 -13.40 7.97
N GLY A 77 17.58 -13.11 6.94
CA GLY A 77 16.18 -13.45 6.85
C GLY A 77 15.22 -12.43 7.50
N GLN A 78 15.73 -11.45 8.24
CA GLN A 78 14.92 -10.39 8.84
C GLN A 78 14.32 -9.49 7.77
N LEU A 79 13.06 -9.07 7.96
CA LEU A 79 12.39 -8.08 7.12
C LEU A 79 12.63 -6.68 7.66
N ILE A 80 13.00 -5.78 6.76
CA ILE A 80 13.27 -4.37 7.06
C ILE A 80 12.23 -3.53 6.32
N PRO A 81 11.56 -2.58 6.99
CA PRO A 81 10.58 -1.72 6.35
C PRO A 81 11.26 -0.67 5.45
N PHE A 82 10.83 -0.65 4.21
CA PHE A 82 11.09 0.35 3.20
C PHE A 82 9.77 1.01 2.79
N ARG A 83 9.83 2.08 2.05
CA ARG A 83 8.68 2.74 1.45
C ARG A 83 9.03 3.27 0.07
N VAL A 84 8.03 3.45 -0.76
CA VAL A 84 8.18 4.14 -2.04
C VAL A 84 8.53 5.60 -1.79
N ALA A 85 9.60 6.10 -2.41
CA ALA A 85 10.18 7.42 -2.15
C ALA A 85 9.43 8.56 -2.83
N ARG A 86 8.69 8.29 -3.91
CA ARG A 86 7.86 9.26 -4.65
C ARG A 86 6.82 8.53 -5.48
N ASP A 87 5.78 9.26 -5.88
CA ASP A 87 4.71 8.73 -6.73
C ASP A 87 5.26 8.21 -8.06
N VAL A 88 4.81 7.02 -8.44
CA VAL A 88 5.09 6.43 -9.75
C VAL A 88 3.87 6.64 -10.63
N ASN A 89 4.00 7.55 -11.60
CA ASN A 89 2.92 7.92 -12.52
C ASN A 89 3.05 7.16 -13.83
N VAL A 90 1.92 6.66 -14.32
CA VAL A 90 1.78 6.03 -15.63
C VAL A 90 0.60 6.67 -16.35
N ASN A 91 0.84 7.27 -17.53
CA ASN A 91 -0.19 7.98 -18.30
C ASN A 91 -0.94 9.06 -17.48
N ASP A 92 -0.20 9.90 -16.75
CA ASP A 92 -0.71 10.97 -15.89
C ASP A 92 -1.61 10.51 -14.73
N VAL A 93 -1.57 9.23 -14.40
CA VAL A 93 -2.27 8.66 -13.24
C VAL A 93 -1.26 8.01 -12.31
N THR A 94 -1.41 8.24 -11.01
CA THR A 94 -0.55 7.64 -9.99
C THR A 94 -0.84 6.16 -9.86
N ALA A 95 0.08 5.33 -10.36
CA ALA A 95 -0.01 3.87 -10.28
C ALA A 95 0.43 3.33 -8.91
N ILE A 96 1.50 3.91 -8.34
CA ILE A 96 2.00 3.56 -7.01
C ILE A 96 2.18 4.85 -6.22
N PRO A 97 1.42 5.08 -5.15
CA PRO A 97 1.52 6.30 -4.36
C PRO A 97 2.78 6.30 -3.48
N TYR A 98 3.28 7.50 -3.20
CA TYR A 98 4.31 7.74 -2.20
C TYR A 98 3.95 7.09 -0.87
N GLY A 99 4.96 6.52 -0.20
CA GLY A 99 4.77 5.93 1.12
C GLY A 99 4.22 4.50 1.12
N THR A 100 3.92 3.91 -0.06
CA THR A 100 3.54 2.50 -0.16
C THR A 100 4.58 1.63 0.54
N ALA A 101 4.12 0.76 1.44
CA ALA A 101 4.98 -0.09 2.24
C ALA A 101 5.66 -1.17 1.38
N VAL A 102 6.95 -1.33 1.59
CA VAL A 102 7.80 -2.32 0.91
C VAL A 102 8.63 -3.03 1.96
N TYR A 103 8.86 -4.32 1.81
CA TYR A 103 9.68 -5.08 2.74
C TYR A 103 10.91 -5.63 2.04
N ALA A 104 12.08 -5.29 2.59
CA ALA A 104 13.35 -5.84 2.16
C ALA A 104 13.77 -6.99 3.07
N ARG A 105 14.18 -8.11 2.50
CA ARG A 105 14.72 -9.24 3.24
C ARG A 105 16.24 -9.16 3.31
N VAL A 106 16.82 -9.35 4.48
CA VAL A 106 18.27 -9.40 4.66
C VAL A 106 18.81 -10.72 4.13
N ASN A 107 19.65 -10.67 3.09
CA ASN A 107 20.34 -11.84 2.51
C ASN A 107 21.70 -12.05 3.13
N ASN A 108 22.40 -10.95 3.45
CA ASN A 108 23.75 -10.99 3.99
C ASN A 108 23.92 -9.89 5.03
N ALA A 109 24.48 -10.24 6.19
CA ALA A 109 24.78 -9.30 7.27
C ALA A 109 26.12 -9.67 7.88
N LYS A 110 27.20 -9.06 7.38
CA LYS A 110 28.56 -9.29 7.86
C LYS A 110 29.09 -8.04 8.55
N ARG A 111 29.50 -8.19 9.81
CA ARG A 111 30.13 -7.11 10.58
C ARG A 111 31.50 -6.78 10.01
N SER A 112 31.92 -5.54 10.17
CA SER A 112 33.34 -5.18 10.02
C SER A 112 34.15 -5.95 11.08
N SER A 113 35.35 -6.38 10.69
CA SER A 113 36.27 -7.15 11.54
C SER A 113 37.61 -6.43 11.70
N TRP A 114 38.47 -7.01 12.49
CA TRP A 114 39.83 -6.58 12.68
C TRP A 114 40.62 -6.59 11.35
N TRP A 115 41.76 -5.97 11.27
CA TRP A 115 42.58 -5.79 10.07
C TRP A 115 41.89 -4.97 8.96
N GLY A 116 41.03 -4.03 9.32
CA GLY A 116 40.37 -3.13 8.36
C GLY A 116 39.32 -3.80 7.47
N THR A 117 38.89 -5.04 7.75
CA THR A 117 37.89 -5.75 6.94
C THR A 117 36.56 -5.03 6.98
N LYS A 118 36.00 -4.71 5.79
CA LYS A 118 34.74 -4.00 5.63
C LYS A 118 33.51 -4.84 6.05
N GLY A 119 32.51 -4.19 6.61
CA GLY A 119 31.19 -4.78 6.78
C GLY A 119 30.47 -4.90 5.44
N ARG A 120 29.48 -5.81 5.36
CA ARG A 120 28.58 -5.99 4.21
C ARG A 120 27.16 -6.16 4.69
N LEU A 121 26.22 -5.55 3.98
CA LEU A 121 24.79 -5.68 4.20
C LEU A 121 24.12 -5.87 2.85
N GLY A 122 23.62 -7.08 2.62
CA GLY A 122 22.86 -7.45 1.42
C GLY A 122 21.39 -7.50 1.71
N LEU A 123 20.58 -6.86 0.89
CA LEU A 123 19.12 -6.85 0.95
C LEU A 123 18.53 -7.33 -0.37
N SER A 124 17.34 -7.92 -0.29
CA SER A 124 16.53 -8.31 -1.42
C SER A 124 15.12 -7.78 -1.27
N ILE A 125 14.62 -7.08 -2.28
CA ILE A 125 13.22 -6.70 -2.40
C ILE A 125 12.65 -7.49 -3.58
N THR A 126 11.65 -8.34 -3.33
CA THR A 126 11.08 -9.23 -4.35
C THR A 126 9.77 -8.71 -4.91
N ASP A 127 9.00 -8.03 -4.09
CA ASP A 127 7.64 -7.62 -4.41
C ASP A 127 7.21 -6.38 -3.61
N ILE A 128 6.25 -5.66 -4.17
CA ILE A 128 5.51 -4.58 -3.49
C ILE A 128 4.05 -4.99 -3.42
N VAL A 129 3.45 -4.85 -2.26
CA VAL A 129 2.00 -5.02 -2.06
C VAL A 129 1.36 -3.64 -2.03
N LEU A 130 0.49 -3.37 -2.99
CA LEU A 130 -0.27 -2.13 -3.07
C LEU A 130 -1.43 -2.11 -2.06
N PRO A 131 -2.00 -0.94 -1.76
CA PRO A 131 -3.15 -0.83 -0.86
C PRO A 131 -4.39 -1.59 -1.33
N ASP A 132 -4.54 -1.79 -2.64
CA ASP A 132 -5.61 -2.58 -3.26
C ASP A 132 -5.40 -4.10 -3.17
N GLY A 133 -4.26 -4.54 -2.61
CA GLY A 133 -3.87 -5.95 -2.49
C GLY A 133 -3.15 -6.51 -3.72
N THR A 134 -2.94 -5.72 -4.76
CA THR A 134 -2.18 -6.15 -5.95
C THR A 134 -0.71 -6.33 -5.60
N VAL A 135 -0.12 -7.46 -5.99
CA VAL A 135 1.30 -7.75 -5.80
C VAL A 135 2.04 -7.44 -7.09
N VAL A 136 2.98 -6.51 -7.03
CA VAL A 136 3.85 -6.12 -8.14
C VAL A 136 5.21 -6.80 -7.96
N PRO A 137 5.59 -7.76 -8.82
CA PRO A 137 6.88 -8.42 -8.73
C PRO A 137 7.99 -7.48 -9.18
N LEU A 138 9.08 -7.45 -8.42
CA LEU A 138 10.24 -6.61 -8.69
C LEU A 138 11.43 -7.40 -9.21
N GLY A 139 12.07 -6.86 -10.23
CA GLY A 139 13.37 -7.28 -10.71
C GLY A 139 14.47 -6.37 -10.16
N ASN A 140 15.71 -6.85 -10.15
CA ASN A 140 16.88 -6.07 -9.71
C ASN A 140 16.77 -5.48 -8.29
N GLY A 141 15.95 -6.08 -7.45
CA GLY A 141 15.78 -5.69 -6.05
C GLY A 141 16.87 -6.17 -5.11
N ASN A 142 17.94 -6.81 -5.64
CA ASN A 142 19.08 -7.23 -4.85
C ASN A 142 20.15 -6.14 -4.85
N PHE A 143 20.48 -5.64 -3.68
CA PHE A 143 21.56 -4.67 -3.53
C PHE A 143 22.40 -4.96 -2.29
N GLU A 144 23.72 -4.72 -2.41
CA GLU A 144 24.67 -4.90 -1.34
C GLU A 144 25.35 -3.57 -1.02
N VAL A 145 25.27 -3.17 0.24
CA VAL A 145 25.97 -2.00 0.77
C VAL A 145 27.20 -2.48 1.53
N CYS A 146 28.35 -1.97 1.15
CA CYS A 146 29.62 -2.27 1.78
C CYS A 146 30.15 -1.05 2.53
N GLY A 147 30.78 -1.28 3.67
CA GLY A 147 31.60 -0.27 4.33
C GLY A 147 32.91 -0.02 3.56
N GLU A 148 33.65 1.01 3.95
CA GLU A 148 34.95 1.29 3.41
C GLU A 148 35.98 0.26 3.85
N ASN A 149 36.85 -0.13 2.94
CA ASN A 149 37.94 -1.04 3.23
C ASN A 149 39.19 -0.27 3.71
N ARG A 150 39.57 -0.49 4.95
CA ARG A 150 40.75 0.16 5.57
C ARG A 150 41.94 -0.79 5.76
N THR A 151 41.92 -1.95 5.11
CA THR A 151 42.95 -2.98 5.24
C THR A 151 44.33 -2.45 4.84
N ALA A 152 44.40 -1.69 3.75
CA ALA A 152 45.69 -1.13 3.28
C ALA A 152 46.31 -0.20 4.33
N ILE A 153 45.50 0.66 4.95
CA ILE A 153 45.97 1.58 6.00
C ILE A 153 46.44 0.79 7.23
N SER A 154 45.73 -0.26 7.61
CA SER A 154 46.09 -1.11 8.76
C SER A 154 47.45 -1.80 8.54
N VAL A 155 47.70 -2.32 7.33
CA VAL A 155 48.95 -2.98 6.98
C VAL A 155 50.10 -2.01 6.95
N VAL A 156 49.93 -0.83 6.35
CA VAL A 156 51.00 0.21 6.30
C VAL A 156 51.35 0.68 7.71
N LEU A 157 50.39 0.93 8.57
CA LEU A 157 50.64 1.34 9.96
C LEU A 157 51.39 0.26 10.76
N PHE A 158 51.04 -1.01 10.57
CA PHE A 158 51.69 -2.13 11.21
C PHE A 158 53.20 -2.22 10.82
N CYS A 159 53.50 -2.00 9.55
CA CYS A 159 54.90 -2.05 9.07
C CYS A 159 55.76 -0.88 9.55
N ILE A 160 55.19 0.33 9.73
CA ILE A 160 55.93 1.56 10.03
C ILE A 160 56.11 1.79 11.52
N VAL A 161 55.09 1.53 12.34
CA VAL A 161 55.01 2.03 13.74
C VAL A 161 55.14 0.93 14.78
N THR A 162 55.23 -0.35 14.36
CA THR A 162 55.31 -1.52 15.27
C THR A 162 54.18 -1.58 16.32
N ILE A 163 53.15 -0.78 16.13
CA ILE A 163 51.93 -0.78 16.96
C ILE A 163 50.96 -1.83 16.40
N PRO A 164 50.20 -2.55 17.23
CA PRO A 164 49.27 -3.56 16.77
C PRO A 164 48.10 -2.91 15.98
N ALA A 165 48.36 -2.57 14.70
CA ALA A 165 47.41 -1.99 13.75
C ALA A 165 46.22 -2.94 13.45
N CYS A 166 46.26 -4.17 13.97
CA CYS A 166 45.17 -5.12 13.98
C CYS A 166 43.92 -4.62 14.72
N PHE A 167 44.06 -3.60 15.58
CA PHE A 167 42.93 -2.96 16.24
C PHE A 167 42.14 -1.97 15.36
N ILE A 168 42.63 -1.64 14.17
CA ILE A 168 41.90 -0.79 13.24
C ILE A 168 40.82 -1.65 12.58
N SER A 169 39.59 -1.45 12.97
CA SER A 169 38.43 -2.10 12.33
C SER A 169 38.01 -1.33 11.07
N GLY A 170 37.54 -2.06 10.04
CA GLY A 170 36.95 -1.47 8.86
C GLY A 170 35.65 -0.71 9.19
N SER A 171 35.17 0.10 8.23
CA SER A 171 33.92 0.81 8.43
C SER A 171 32.73 -0.14 8.37
N ARG A 172 31.67 0.23 9.08
CA ARG A 172 30.41 -0.53 9.15
C ARG A 172 29.64 -0.36 7.85
N ALA A 173 28.97 -1.42 7.40
CA ALA A 173 27.97 -1.30 6.35
C ALA A 173 26.67 -0.79 6.98
N GLU A 174 26.18 0.33 6.46
CA GLU A 174 24.89 0.90 6.89
C GLU A 174 24.12 1.44 5.70
N ILE A 175 22.80 1.29 5.75
CA ILE A 175 21.85 1.90 4.84
C ILE A 175 21.24 3.07 5.60
N LYS A 176 21.46 4.28 5.11
CA LYS A 176 20.93 5.49 5.73
C LYS A 176 19.44 5.64 5.40
N ALA A 177 18.66 6.10 6.36
CA ALA A 177 17.27 6.47 6.12
C ALA A 177 17.19 7.57 5.04
N GLY A 178 16.16 7.48 4.16
CA GLY A 178 15.89 8.48 3.15
C GLY A 178 16.77 8.44 1.90
N VAL A 179 17.65 7.44 1.77
CA VAL A 179 18.41 7.22 0.53
C VAL A 179 17.59 6.39 -0.43
N ASP A 180 17.49 6.86 -1.68
CA ASP A 180 16.71 6.18 -2.73
C ASP A 180 17.50 5.03 -3.35
N TYR A 181 16.85 3.88 -3.46
CA TYR A 181 17.34 2.69 -4.17
C TYR A 181 16.38 2.39 -5.33
N PRO A 182 16.83 2.49 -6.59
CA PRO A 182 15.96 2.18 -7.73
C PRO A 182 15.79 0.66 -7.86
N VAL A 183 14.54 0.22 -7.94
CA VAL A 183 14.15 -1.14 -8.30
C VAL A 183 13.27 -1.12 -9.54
N ASN A 184 13.26 -2.17 -10.32
CA ASN A 184 12.48 -2.24 -11.56
C ASN A 184 11.30 -3.21 -11.39
N VAL A 185 10.21 -2.95 -12.10
CA VAL A 185 9.13 -3.93 -12.27
C VAL A 185 9.64 -5.08 -13.14
N PHE A 186 9.42 -6.32 -12.69
CA PHE A 186 9.88 -7.52 -13.39
C PHE A 186 8.99 -7.91 -14.57
N SER A 187 7.68 -7.85 -14.40
CA SER A 187 6.69 -8.22 -15.41
C SER A 187 5.54 -7.23 -15.46
N ASP A 188 4.88 -7.15 -16.60
CA ASP A 188 3.70 -6.31 -16.75
C ASP A 188 2.64 -6.71 -15.72
N THR A 189 2.16 -5.75 -14.96
CA THR A 189 1.19 -5.96 -13.88
C THR A 189 0.07 -4.94 -13.98
N THR A 190 -1.18 -5.43 -13.97
CA THR A 190 -2.36 -4.55 -13.94
C THR A 190 -2.62 -4.10 -12.51
N VAL A 191 -2.71 -2.79 -12.32
CA VAL A 191 -2.96 -2.15 -11.04
C VAL A 191 -4.27 -1.40 -11.10
N SER A 192 -5.12 -1.57 -10.07
CA SER A 192 -6.35 -0.81 -9.94
C SER A 192 -6.08 0.48 -9.17
N VAL A 193 -6.47 1.63 -9.76
CA VAL A 193 -6.32 2.97 -9.14
C VAL A 193 -7.67 3.60 -8.90
N GLU A 194 -7.79 4.26 -7.75
CA GLU A 194 -8.98 5.03 -7.37
C GLU A 194 -8.98 6.43 -7.99
#